data_4094a80f4dca25a9b898515e9d92bef7
#
_entry.id   4094a80f4dca25a9b898515e9d92bef7
#
_cell.length_a   1.000
_cell.length_b   1.000
_cell.length_c   1.000
_cell.angle_alpha   90.00
_cell.angle_beta   90.00
_cell.angle_gamma   90.00
#
_symmetry.space_group_name_H-M   'P 1'
#
loop_
_entity.id
_entity.type
_entity.pdbx_description
1 polymer ?
#
loop_
_entity_poly.entity_id
_entity_poly.type
_entity_poly.pdbx_seq_one_letter_code
_entity_poly.pdbx_strand_id
1 'polypeptide(L)'
;MKVVFSLVIIVSLLSSPLLTFSLFSKSVYGDGLFMEELGASLGDRTANLLIRMSPPVVTTETIQQQSQKPEIQFRLYDNQSDQNFKEVTYFITIEKDGKTLLSDWFFNPNGNLTIEMQPRNQNQISIYGELDPIMNAYTTRGNDPVVAAGPIFLEGGLYHFIVRILTVDFSRTILPDDQQPVFDSWLSIGAAENAVLDVNGQQIPIKVLSYYDEIGNITYNQQANSINFTMPFSYDLERISDPANTVFIHQEVEIPKPSPLSAEGGYKGFTNGKDVTNVLMVDGNNETKDVVHFMIAKPAVEQIASEYLKKTGSNNTVEGLMTFSLIPSKNGSMAMGGAMDHMMPMDMPM
;
A
#
# COMPACT_ATOMS: atom_id res chain seq x y z
N MET A 1 80.64 22.49 -30.12
CA MET A 1 79.28 22.76 -30.51
C MET A 1 78.37 21.63 -29.97
N LYS A 2 77.76 21.81 -28.79
CA LYS A 2 76.90 20.82 -28.15
C LYS A 2 75.44 21.31 -28.22
N VAL A 3 74.63 20.59 -28.96
CA VAL A 3 73.24 20.84 -29.10
C VAL A 3 72.51 20.07 -27.98
N VAL A 4 71.79 20.80 -27.10
CA VAL A 4 70.98 20.23 -26.05
C VAL A 4 69.57 20.17 -26.61
N PHE A 5 68.99 18.94 -26.72
CA PHE A 5 67.59 18.73 -27.03
C PHE A 5 66.76 18.73 -25.70
N SER A 6 65.93 19.75 -25.53
CA SER A 6 64.93 19.78 -24.47
C SER A 6 63.69 19.02 -24.92
N LEU A 7 63.41 17.91 -24.20
CA LEU A 7 62.18 17.12 -24.38
C LEU A 7 61.07 17.74 -23.52
N VAL A 8 60.08 18.35 -24.14
CA VAL A 8 58.88 18.86 -23.47
C VAL A 8 57.85 17.73 -23.47
N ILE A 9 57.61 17.16 -22.27
CA ILE A 9 56.54 16.20 -22.06
C ILE A 9 55.24 16.98 -21.78
N ILE A 10 54.31 16.98 -22.73
CA ILE A 10 52.96 17.49 -22.56
C ILE A 10 52.14 16.35 -21.91
N VAL A 11 51.86 16.49 -20.61
CA VAL A 11 50.88 15.63 -19.91
C VAL A 11 49.48 16.22 -20.18
N SER A 12 48.76 15.61 -21.10
CA SER A 12 47.36 15.90 -21.33
C SER A 12 46.51 15.17 -20.23
N LEU A 13 46.07 15.92 -19.25
CA LEU A 13 45.05 15.47 -18.29
C LEU A 13 43.71 15.33 -19.05
N LEU A 14 43.38 14.09 -19.38
CA LEU A 14 42.05 13.68 -19.79
C LEU A 14 41.13 13.76 -18.55
N SER A 15 40.49 14.89 -18.36
CA SER A 15 39.37 14.99 -17.44
C SER A 15 38.15 14.31 -18.06
N SER A 16 37.94 13.04 -17.72
CA SER A 16 36.70 12.35 -18.03
C SER A 16 35.59 12.96 -17.17
N PRO A 17 34.48 13.46 -17.74
CA PRO A 17 33.33 13.79 -16.93
C PRO A 17 32.74 12.50 -16.37
N LEU A 18 32.81 12.31 -15.05
CA LEU A 18 31.99 11.33 -14.34
C LEU A 18 30.52 11.71 -14.57
N LEU A 19 29.90 11.07 -15.55
CA LEU A 19 28.45 11.03 -15.68
C LEU A 19 27.92 10.26 -14.45
N THR A 20 27.60 11.02 -13.40
CA THR A 20 26.75 10.51 -12.34
C THR A 20 25.37 10.31 -12.94
N PHE A 21 25.08 9.08 -13.40
CA PHE A 21 23.70 8.63 -13.59
C PHE A 21 23.08 8.60 -12.21
N SER A 22 22.39 9.68 -11.82
CA SER A 22 21.38 9.60 -10.79
C SER A 22 20.26 8.72 -11.35
N LEU A 23 20.27 7.46 -10.97
CA LEU A 23 19.11 6.59 -11.10
C LEU A 23 18.00 7.23 -10.22
N PHE A 24 17.23 8.14 -10.77
CA PHE A 24 15.93 8.44 -10.26
C PHE A 24 15.09 7.18 -10.46
N SER A 25 15.10 6.28 -9.48
CA SER A 25 14.04 5.32 -9.33
C SER A 25 12.76 6.14 -9.15
N LYS A 26 11.92 6.20 -10.20
CA LYS A 26 10.55 6.69 -10.06
C LYS A 26 9.90 5.75 -9.07
N SER A 27 9.77 6.19 -7.83
CA SER A 27 8.93 5.52 -6.86
C SER A 27 7.53 5.47 -7.45
N VAL A 28 7.05 4.28 -7.77
CA VAL A 28 5.64 4.07 -8.09
C VAL A 28 4.94 4.22 -6.75
N TYR A 29 4.36 5.39 -6.51
CA TYR A 29 3.54 5.61 -5.34
C TYR A 29 2.22 4.87 -5.57
N GLY A 30 2.04 3.74 -4.92
CA GLY A 30 0.74 3.13 -4.72
C GLY A 30 0.04 3.82 -3.56
N ASP A 31 -1.27 3.93 -3.60
CA ASP A 31 -2.06 4.43 -2.50
C ASP A 31 -2.32 3.31 -1.49
N GLY A 32 -2.29 3.62 -0.19
CA GLY A 32 -2.48 2.66 0.87
C GLY A 32 -1.25 1.78 1.13
N LEU A 33 -1.50 0.54 1.47
CA LEU A 33 -0.48 -0.49 1.71
C LEU A 33 -0.67 -1.61 0.68
N PHE A 34 0.03 -1.54 -0.44
CA PHE A 34 -0.12 -2.49 -1.55
C PHE A 34 1.04 -3.47 -1.67
N MET A 35 2.11 -3.28 -0.91
CA MET A 35 3.31 -4.10 -0.95
C MET A 35 4.03 -4.09 0.39
N GLU A 36 4.43 -5.28 0.86
CA GLU A 36 5.36 -5.45 1.96
C GLU A 36 6.43 -6.47 1.61
N GLU A 37 7.63 -6.26 2.12
CA GLU A 37 8.77 -7.14 2.01
C GLU A 37 9.29 -7.48 3.41
N LEU A 38 9.35 -8.75 3.74
CA LEU A 38 9.62 -9.26 5.07
C LEU A 38 10.77 -10.25 5.04
N GLY A 39 11.72 -10.10 5.97
CA GLY A 39 12.88 -10.98 6.09
C GLY A 39 12.71 -12.04 7.18
N ALA A 40 13.19 -13.26 6.95
CA ALA A 40 13.28 -14.31 7.95
C ALA A 40 14.48 -15.22 7.75
N SER A 41 14.93 -15.87 8.82
CA SER A 41 15.99 -16.89 8.71
C SER A 41 15.44 -18.18 8.11
N LEU A 42 16.21 -18.79 7.20
CA LEU A 42 15.91 -20.06 6.56
C LEU A 42 17.19 -20.91 6.48
N GLY A 43 17.43 -21.70 7.52
CA GLY A 43 18.69 -22.42 7.70
C GLY A 43 19.88 -21.45 7.83
N ASP A 44 20.83 -21.55 6.92
CA ASP A 44 22.02 -20.68 6.82
C ASP A 44 21.81 -19.47 5.89
N ARG A 45 20.61 -19.32 5.30
CA ARG A 45 20.24 -18.22 4.40
C ARG A 45 19.23 -17.28 5.07
N THR A 46 19.14 -16.08 4.54
CA THR A 46 18.06 -15.12 4.85
C THR A 46 17.09 -15.10 3.68
N ALA A 47 15.87 -15.49 3.94
CA ALA A 47 14.80 -15.46 2.96
C ALA A 47 14.01 -14.15 3.10
N ASN A 48 13.75 -13.46 1.97
CA ASN A 48 12.80 -12.38 1.88
C ASN A 48 11.52 -12.88 1.19
N LEU A 49 10.39 -12.52 1.76
CA LEU A 49 9.07 -12.68 1.14
C LEU A 49 8.56 -11.31 0.73
N LEU A 50 8.40 -11.09 -0.57
CA LEU A 50 7.66 -9.97 -1.12
C LEU A 50 6.22 -10.39 -1.30
N ILE A 51 5.29 -9.65 -0.68
CA ILE A 51 3.85 -9.74 -0.92
C ILE A 51 3.42 -8.44 -1.59
N ARG A 52 2.82 -8.54 -2.78
CA ARG A 52 2.46 -7.35 -3.56
C ARG A 52 1.11 -7.54 -4.25
N MET A 53 0.26 -6.53 -4.14
CA MET A 53 -1.00 -6.44 -4.89
C MET A 53 -0.79 -5.77 -6.24
N SER A 54 -1.48 -6.28 -7.25
CA SER A 54 -1.54 -5.70 -8.60
C SER A 54 -3.02 -5.63 -9.04
N PRO A 55 -3.51 -4.48 -9.52
CA PRO A 55 -2.84 -3.18 -9.52
C PRO A 55 -2.55 -2.67 -8.11
N PRO A 56 -1.67 -1.67 -7.95
CA PRO A 56 -1.28 -1.15 -6.62
C PRO A 56 -2.39 -0.38 -5.90
N VAL A 57 -3.44 -0.01 -6.60
CA VAL A 57 -4.63 0.66 -6.04
C VAL A 57 -5.85 -0.17 -6.38
N VAL A 58 -6.49 -0.71 -5.36
CA VAL A 58 -7.73 -1.49 -5.48
C VAL A 58 -8.75 -0.93 -4.50
N THR A 59 -9.97 -0.68 -4.96
CA THR A 59 -11.08 -0.24 -4.13
C THR A 59 -12.28 -1.15 -4.28
N THR A 60 -13.15 -1.19 -3.28
CA THR A 60 -14.41 -1.95 -3.38
C THR A 60 -15.25 -1.52 -4.58
N GLU A 61 -15.22 -0.24 -4.97
CA GLU A 61 -15.92 0.26 -6.15
C GLU A 61 -15.36 -0.32 -7.45
N THR A 62 -14.04 -0.34 -7.62
CA THR A 62 -13.39 -0.91 -8.82
C THR A 62 -13.58 -2.41 -8.94
N ILE A 63 -13.62 -3.11 -7.81
CA ILE A 63 -13.94 -4.53 -7.72
C ILE A 63 -15.40 -4.79 -8.16
N GLN A 64 -16.36 -4.07 -7.59
CA GLN A 64 -17.79 -4.24 -7.90
C GLN A 64 -18.11 -3.95 -9.36
N GLN A 65 -17.44 -2.97 -9.96
CA GLN A 65 -17.56 -2.66 -11.38
C GLN A 65 -16.86 -3.68 -12.29
N GLN A 66 -16.16 -4.67 -11.71
CA GLN A 66 -15.34 -5.65 -12.44
C GLN A 66 -14.30 -5.00 -13.38
N SER A 67 -13.94 -3.77 -13.11
CA SER A 67 -12.96 -3.02 -13.90
C SER A 67 -11.52 -3.42 -13.58
N GLN A 68 -11.32 -4.08 -12.43
CA GLN A 68 -10.03 -4.60 -11.97
C GLN A 68 -10.16 -6.04 -11.50
N LYS A 69 -9.10 -6.80 -11.72
CA LYS A 69 -8.90 -8.14 -11.17
C LYS A 69 -7.68 -8.11 -10.27
N PRO A 70 -7.87 -7.97 -8.96
CA PRO A 70 -6.73 -7.91 -8.05
C PRO A 70 -5.99 -9.24 -8.04
N GLU A 71 -4.68 -9.17 -8.17
CA GLU A 71 -3.75 -10.28 -8.04
C GLU A 71 -2.81 -10.03 -6.87
N ILE A 72 -2.54 -11.06 -6.10
CA ILE A 72 -1.53 -11.03 -5.04
C ILE A 72 -0.36 -11.90 -5.46
N GLN A 73 0.81 -11.31 -5.54
CA GLN A 73 2.08 -11.97 -5.80
C GLN A 73 2.78 -12.27 -4.48
N PHE A 74 3.26 -13.50 -4.35
CA PHE A 74 4.12 -13.98 -3.26
C PHE A 74 5.45 -14.43 -3.88
N ARG A 75 6.53 -13.68 -3.67
CA ARG A 75 7.85 -14.01 -4.17
C ARG A 75 8.78 -14.29 -3.00
N LEU A 76 9.23 -15.54 -2.87
CA LEU A 76 10.24 -15.93 -1.89
C LEU A 76 11.61 -15.98 -2.57
N TYR A 77 12.58 -15.24 -2.03
CA TYR A 77 13.90 -15.12 -2.62
C TYR A 77 14.99 -14.97 -1.56
N ASP A 78 16.21 -15.35 -1.94
CA ASP A 78 17.39 -15.21 -1.09
C ASP A 78 17.85 -13.74 -1.06
N ASN A 79 17.94 -13.15 0.13
CA ASN A 79 18.26 -11.74 0.33
C ASN A 79 19.65 -11.33 -0.21
N GLN A 80 20.60 -12.26 -0.28
CA GLN A 80 21.98 -11.95 -0.73
C GLN A 80 22.10 -12.01 -2.25
N SER A 81 21.46 -13.01 -2.87
CA SER A 81 21.60 -13.28 -4.30
C SER A 81 20.46 -12.74 -5.15
N ASP A 82 19.37 -12.30 -4.54
CA ASP A 82 18.08 -11.94 -5.18
C ASP A 82 17.49 -13.07 -6.06
N GLN A 83 17.96 -14.32 -5.86
CA GLN A 83 17.45 -15.47 -6.59
C GLN A 83 16.26 -16.07 -5.89
N ASN A 84 15.22 -16.37 -6.64
CA ASN A 84 14.05 -17.04 -6.07
C ASN A 84 14.42 -18.43 -5.58
N PHE A 85 13.90 -18.79 -4.41
CA PHE A 85 13.88 -20.19 -3.96
C PHE A 85 13.07 -21.04 -4.94
N LYS A 86 13.38 -22.33 -5.01
CA LYS A 86 12.67 -23.26 -5.87
C LYS A 86 11.78 -24.18 -5.04
N GLU A 87 10.84 -24.85 -5.71
CA GLU A 87 9.97 -25.87 -5.10
C GLU A 87 9.33 -25.38 -3.77
N VAL A 88 8.77 -24.18 -3.81
CA VAL A 88 8.23 -23.51 -2.61
C VAL A 88 6.76 -23.91 -2.42
N THR A 89 6.45 -24.42 -1.23
CA THR A 89 5.06 -24.60 -0.78
C THR A 89 4.77 -23.54 0.29
N TYR A 90 3.77 -22.72 0.02
CA TYR A 90 3.24 -21.69 0.89
C TYR A 90 1.99 -22.22 1.60
N PHE A 91 1.88 -22.04 2.91
CA PHE A 91 0.61 -22.08 3.62
C PHE A 91 0.16 -20.64 3.86
N ILE A 92 -0.91 -20.23 3.19
CA ILE A 92 -1.37 -18.84 3.20
C ILE A 92 -2.69 -18.76 3.95
N THR A 93 -2.72 -17.92 4.98
CA THR A 93 -3.94 -17.53 5.67
C THR A 93 -4.19 -16.05 5.40
N ILE A 94 -5.42 -15.70 5.02
CA ILE A 94 -5.88 -14.31 4.84
C ILE A 94 -7.03 -14.08 5.80
N GLU A 95 -6.92 -13.02 6.59
CA GLU A 95 -7.89 -12.63 7.58
C GLU A 95 -8.37 -11.19 7.39
N LYS A 96 -9.59 -10.91 7.83
CA LYS A 96 -10.15 -9.55 7.96
C LYS A 96 -10.87 -9.50 9.30
N ASP A 97 -10.52 -8.52 10.15
CA ASP A 97 -11.12 -8.30 11.48
C ASP A 97 -11.13 -9.55 12.37
N GLY A 98 -10.02 -10.31 12.34
CA GLY A 98 -9.87 -11.55 13.10
C GLY A 98 -10.67 -12.73 12.55
N LYS A 99 -11.33 -12.58 11.40
CA LYS A 99 -12.03 -13.68 10.72
C LYS A 99 -11.19 -14.21 9.59
N THR A 100 -10.87 -15.50 9.63
CA THR A 100 -10.18 -16.18 8.52
C THR A 100 -11.10 -16.28 7.30
N LEU A 101 -10.65 -15.75 6.19
CA LEU A 101 -11.33 -15.79 4.89
C LEU A 101 -10.79 -16.92 4.02
N LEU A 102 -9.46 -17.08 3.98
CA LEU A 102 -8.76 -18.12 3.22
C LEU A 102 -7.70 -18.74 4.12
N SER A 103 -7.52 -20.07 4.04
CA SER A 103 -6.41 -20.78 4.68
C SER A 103 -6.16 -22.05 3.89
N ASP A 104 -5.10 -22.07 3.06
CA ASP A 104 -4.83 -23.23 2.19
C ASP A 104 -3.35 -23.31 1.75
N TRP A 105 -2.99 -24.40 1.09
CA TRP A 105 -1.65 -24.69 0.60
C TRP A 105 -1.51 -24.36 -0.87
N PHE A 106 -0.42 -23.66 -1.22
CA PHE A 106 -0.10 -23.25 -2.58
C PHE A 106 1.32 -23.65 -2.92
N PHE A 107 1.54 -24.19 -4.11
CA PHE A 107 2.85 -24.61 -4.58
C PHE A 107 3.29 -23.80 -5.79
N ASN A 108 4.55 -23.38 -5.80
CA ASN A 108 5.15 -22.78 -6.98
C ASN A 108 6.59 -23.28 -7.17
N PRO A 109 6.94 -23.90 -8.32
CA PRO A 109 8.26 -24.45 -8.57
C PRO A 109 9.36 -23.39 -8.70
N ASN A 110 8.98 -22.14 -8.93
CA ASN A 110 9.91 -21.02 -9.13
C ASN A 110 9.90 -20.00 -7.98
N GLY A 111 9.19 -20.27 -6.88
CA GLY A 111 9.10 -19.38 -5.74
C GLY A 111 8.46 -18.02 -6.03
N ASN A 112 7.62 -17.94 -7.07
CA ASN A 112 6.89 -16.73 -7.46
C ASN A 112 5.44 -17.09 -7.78
N LEU A 113 4.62 -17.16 -6.73
CA LEU A 113 3.21 -17.51 -6.79
C LEU A 113 2.38 -16.26 -7.07
N THR A 114 1.42 -16.36 -7.99
CA THR A 114 0.39 -15.33 -8.18
C THR A 114 -0.99 -15.94 -7.96
N ILE A 115 -1.83 -15.29 -7.19
CA ILE A 115 -3.22 -15.67 -6.93
C ILE A 115 -4.11 -14.52 -7.41
N GLU A 116 -4.98 -14.78 -8.40
CA GLU A 116 -6.05 -13.86 -8.80
C GLU A 116 -7.18 -13.92 -7.76
N MET A 117 -7.55 -12.80 -7.19
CA MET A 117 -8.64 -12.69 -6.23
C MET A 117 -9.94 -12.32 -6.98
N GLN A 118 -10.96 -13.14 -6.85
CA GLN A 118 -12.27 -12.90 -7.46
C GLN A 118 -13.34 -12.71 -6.36
N PRO A 119 -13.60 -11.46 -5.93
CA PRO A 119 -14.64 -11.17 -4.95
C PRO A 119 -16.01 -11.63 -5.45
N ARG A 120 -16.69 -12.46 -4.66
CA ARG A 120 -18.02 -12.98 -4.94
C ARG A 120 -18.84 -13.08 -3.66
N ASN A 121 -20.08 -12.66 -3.73
CA ASN A 121 -21.01 -12.82 -2.62
C ASN A 121 -21.49 -14.28 -2.50
N GLN A 122 -20.69 -15.08 -1.82
CA GLN A 122 -20.94 -16.50 -1.51
C GLN A 122 -20.43 -16.81 -0.09
N ASN A 123 -20.79 -17.97 0.46
CA ASN A 123 -20.50 -18.29 1.85
C ASN A 123 -19.05 -18.74 2.11
N GLN A 124 -18.35 -19.22 1.09
CA GLN A 124 -17.01 -19.80 1.20
C GLN A 124 -16.15 -19.46 0.00
N ILE A 125 -14.85 -19.44 0.19
CA ILE A 125 -13.88 -19.31 -0.90
C ILE A 125 -13.77 -20.66 -1.62
N SER A 126 -13.77 -20.61 -2.94
CA SER A 126 -13.44 -21.71 -3.84
C SER A 126 -12.12 -21.40 -4.53
N ILE A 127 -11.17 -22.34 -4.48
CA ILE A 127 -9.86 -22.19 -5.12
C ILE A 127 -9.86 -23.00 -6.41
N TYR A 128 -9.41 -22.38 -7.50
CA TYR A 128 -9.28 -22.98 -8.81
C TYR A 128 -7.80 -22.95 -9.23
N GLY A 129 -7.27 -24.13 -9.52
CA GLY A 129 -5.90 -24.38 -9.93
C GLY A 129 -5.71 -25.87 -10.17
N GLU A 130 -4.51 -26.29 -10.55
CA GLU A 130 -4.14 -27.69 -10.50
C GLU A 130 -3.73 -28.06 -9.07
N LEU A 131 -3.81 -29.32 -8.70
CA LEU A 131 -3.26 -29.82 -7.44
C LEU A 131 -1.90 -30.47 -7.72
N ASP A 132 -0.87 -29.97 -7.06
CA ASP A 132 0.42 -30.65 -7.03
C ASP A 132 0.26 -32.03 -6.38
N PRO A 133 0.65 -33.12 -7.05
CA PRO A 133 0.39 -34.47 -6.54
C PRO A 133 1.26 -34.85 -5.34
N ILE A 134 2.30 -34.06 -5.01
CA ILE A 134 3.21 -34.35 -3.90
C ILE A 134 2.69 -33.70 -2.62
N MET A 135 2.39 -32.39 -2.70
CA MET A 135 2.00 -31.60 -1.53
C MET A 135 0.47 -31.47 -1.39
N ASN A 136 -0.30 -31.88 -2.41
CA ASN A 136 -1.74 -31.62 -2.51
C ASN A 136 -2.06 -30.12 -2.35
N ALA A 137 -1.17 -29.29 -2.88
CA ALA A 137 -1.24 -27.84 -2.83
C ALA A 137 -1.72 -27.29 -4.19
N TYR A 138 -2.44 -26.18 -4.16
CA TYR A 138 -2.87 -25.54 -5.40
C TYR A 138 -1.69 -24.92 -6.14
N THR A 139 -1.61 -25.16 -7.43
CA THR A 139 -0.56 -24.63 -8.31
C THR A 139 -1.16 -24.06 -9.59
N THR A 140 -0.36 -23.30 -10.31
CA THR A 140 -0.76 -22.69 -11.58
C THR A 140 -1.03 -23.76 -12.66
N ARG A 141 -1.98 -23.50 -13.55
CA ARG A 141 -2.24 -24.31 -14.72
C ARG A 141 -1.53 -23.70 -15.94
N GLY A 142 -0.37 -24.22 -16.26
CA GLY A 142 0.47 -23.58 -17.27
C GLY A 142 0.90 -22.18 -16.82
N ASN A 143 0.46 -21.14 -17.54
CA ASN A 143 0.71 -19.73 -17.22
C ASN A 143 -0.46 -19.04 -16.49
N ASP A 144 -1.58 -19.75 -16.30
CA ASP A 144 -2.75 -19.16 -15.65
C ASP A 144 -2.53 -19.10 -14.14
N PRO A 145 -2.85 -17.97 -13.45
CA PRO A 145 -2.73 -17.88 -12.01
C PRO A 145 -3.68 -18.85 -11.31
N VAL A 146 -3.39 -19.17 -10.05
CA VAL A 146 -4.38 -19.78 -9.17
C VAL A 146 -5.47 -18.73 -8.90
N VAL A 147 -6.73 -19.12 -8.88
CA VAL A 147 -7.86 -18.22 -8.65
C VAL A 147 -8.50 -18.55 -7.31
N ALA A 148 -8.62 -17.56 -6.43
CA ALA A 148 -9.39 -17.62 -5.19
C ALA A 148 -10.68 -16.80 -5.36
N ALA A 149 -11.83 -17.46 -5.45
CA ALA A 149 -13.12 -16.82 -5.68
C ALA A 149 -14.02 -16.99 -4.44
N GLY A 150 -14.56 -15.89 -3.92
CA GLY A 150 -15.39 -15.95 -2.73
C GLY A 150 -15.54 -14.64 -1.97
N PRO A 151 -15.91 -14.68 -0.67
CA PRO A 151 -16.13 -13.51 0.15
C PRO A 151 -14.78 -12.90 0.60
N ILE A 152 -13.94 -12.55 -0.36
CA ILE A 152 -12.66 -11.89 -0.17
C ILE A 152 -12.69 -10.53 -0.87
N PHE A 153 -12.14 -9.50 -0.26
CA PHE A 153 -12.10 -8.11 -0.77
C PHE A 153 -13.49 -7.50 -1.07
N LEU A 154 -14.54 -7.99 -0.39
CA LEU A 154 -15.89 -7.42 -0.49
C LEU A 154 -16.02 -6.12 0.30
N GLU A 155 -15.23 -5.95 1.34
CA GLU A 155 -15.17 -4.78 2.22
C GLU A 155 -13.80 -4.12 2.07
N GLY A 156 -13.73 -2.83 2.33
CA GLY A 156 -12.45 -2.13 2.37
C GLY A 156 -11.70 -2.37 3.67
N GLY A 157 -10.52 -1.79 3.78
CA GLY A 157 -9.69 -1.85 4.96
C GLY A 157 -8.47 -2.76 4.80
N LEU A 158 -7.79 -3.01 5.91
CA LEU A 158 -6.59 -3.84 5.95
C LEU A 158 -6.94 -5.33 6.00
N TYR A 159 -6.27 -6.09 5.15
CA TYR A 159 -6.29 -7.55 5.13
C TYR A 159 -4.98 -8.10 5.65
N HIS A 160 -5.05 -9.02 6.59
CA HIS A 160 -3.91 -9.65 7.24
C HIS A 160 -3.52 -10.93 6.51
N PHE A 161 -2.28 -11.02 6.10
CA PHE A 161 -1.69 -12.16 5.40
C PHE A 161 -0.67 -12.84 6.31
N ILE A 162 -0.94 -14.07 6.70
CA ILE A 162 0.01 -14.92 7.44
C ILE A 162 0.51 -15.98 6.47
N VAL A 163 1.79 -15.94 6.15
CA VAL A 163 2.40 -16.85 5.18
C VAL A 163 3.47 -17.69 5.85
N ARG A 164 3.27 -19.02 5.85
CA ARG A 164 4.25 -19.99 6.35
C ARG A 164 4.85 -20.75 5.18
N ILE A 165 6.16 -20.91 5.17
CA ILE A 165 6.88 -21.68 4.15
C ILE A 165 7.05 -23.10 4.62
N LEU A 166 6.51 -24.06 3.87
CA LEU A 166 6.55 -25.48 4.21
C LEU A 166 7.68 -26.23 3.54
N THR A 167 8.00 -25.88 2.28
CA THR A 167 9.11 -26.48 1.51
C THR A 167 9.89 -25.40 0.78
N VAL A 168 11.19 -25.65 0.57
CA VAL A 168 12.08 -24.89 -0.33
C VAL A 168 13.10 -25.82 -0.95
N ASP A 169 13.46 -25.55 -2.22
CA ASP A 169 14.49 -26.26 -2.99
C ASP A 169 14.21 -27.78 -3.20
N PHE A 170 13.28 -28.35 -2.44
CA PHE A 170 12.90 -29.76 -2.57
C PHE A 170 11.47 -30.00 -2.06
N SER A 171 10.51 -30.09 -2.98
CA SER A 171 9.07 -30.17 -2.67
C SER A 171 8.61 -31.40 -1.90
N ARG A 172 9.44 -32.46 -1.85
CA ARG A 172 9.09 -33.72 -1.15
C ARG A 172 9.44 -33.74 0.34
N THR A 173 10.07 -32.68 0.84
CA THR A 173 10.51 -32.60 2.24
C THR A 173 9.91 -31.35 2.89
N ILE A 174 8.96 -31.56 3.80
CA ILE A 174 8.45 -30.47 4.64
C ILE A 174 9.55 -30.09 5.63
N LEU A 175 9.81 -28.81 5.76
CA LEU A 175 10.71 -28.26 6.77
C LEU A 175 10.21 -28.64 8.17
N PRO A 176 11.11 -28.92 9.13
CA PRO A 176 10.73 -29.03 10.55
C PRO A 176 9.97 -27.77 11.00
N ASP A 177 9.03 -27.91 11.90
CA ASP A 177 8.13 -26.80 12.32
C ASP A 177 8.90 -25.59 12.85
N ASP A 178 10.01 -25.80 13.54
CA ASP A 178 10.91 -24.77 14.07
C ASP A 178 11.80 -24.10 12.99
N GLN A 179 11.80 -24.64 11.78
CA GLN A 179 12.53 -24.10 10.62
C GLN A 179 11.61 -23.52 9.53
N GLN A 180 10.30 -23.57 9.75
CA GLN A 180 9.32 -22.99 8.84
C GLN A 180 9.19 -21.47 9.11
N PRO A 181 9.73 -20.60 8.28
CA PRO A 181 9.54 -19.16 8.48
C PRO A 181 8.08 -18.78 8.33
N VAL A 182 7.63 -17.88 9.20
CA VAL A 182 6.30 -17.30 9.20
C VAL A 182 6.45 -15.80 8.96
N PHE A 183 5.73 -15.29 7.98
CA PHE A 183 5.70 -13.89 7.62
C PHE A 183 4.30 -13.33 7.93
N ASP A 184 4.28 -12.14 8.49
CA ASP A 184 3.09 -11.41 8.91
C ASP A 184 3.00 -10.10 8.13
N SER A 185 1.99 -9.96 7.27
CA SER A 185 1.88 -8.88 6.29
C SER A 185 0.46 -8.31 6.23
N TRP A 186 0.35 -7.08 5.80
CA TRP A 186 -0.93 -6.41 5.62
C TRP A 186 -1.01 -5.73 4.26
N LEU A 187 -2.17 -5.83 3.59
CA LEU A 187 -2.46 -5.09 2.36
C LEU A 187 -3.80 -4.36 2.47
N SER A 188 -3.89 -3.21 1.83
CA SER A 188 -5.07 -2.32 1.85
C SER A 188 -6.01 -2.56 0.68
N ILE A 189 -7.31 -2.56 0.97
CA ILE A 189 -8.37 -2.40 -0.04
C ILE A 189 -9.10 -1.09 0.28
N GLY A 190 -9.18 -0.17 -0.68
CA GLY A 190 -9.84 1.12 -0.48
C GLY A 190 -11.35 0.98 -0.26
N ALA A 191 -11.91 1.86 0.58
CA ALA A 191 -13.34 1.89 0.92
C ALA A 191 -13.89 3.31 0.88
N ALA A 192 -15.14 3.43 0.48
CA ALA A 192 -15.87 4.70 0.49
C ALA A 192 -16.99 4.67 1.52
N GLU A 193 -17.12 5.76 2.27
CA GLU A 193 -18.20 5.98 3.22
C GLU A 193 -18.96 7.27 2.89
N ASN A 194 -20.30 7.21 2.98
CA ASN A 194 -21.19 8.33 2.68
C ASN A 194 -21.87 8.80 3.97
N ALA A 195 -21.91 10.10 4.18
CA ALA A 195 -22.60 10.71 5.29
C ALA A 195 -23.42 11.92 4.83
N VAL A 196 -24.45 12.26 5.59
CA VAL A 196 -25.21 13.52 5.42
C VAL A 196 -24.97 14.36 6.65
N LEU A 197 -24.30 15.50 6.49
CA LEU A 197 -23.93 16.41 7.57
C LEU A 197 -24.97 17.53 7.69
N ASP A 198 -25.42 17.82 8.91
CA ASP A 198 -26.24 19.01 9.18
C ASP A 198 -25.32 20.23 9.40
N VAL A 199 -25.32 21.13 8.43
CA VAL A 199 -24.53 22.35 8.45
C VAL A 199 -25.47 23.53 8.53
N ASN A 200 -25.70 24.05 9.75
CA ASN A 200 -26.59 25.15 10.02
C ASN A 200 -28.03 24.94 9.50
N GLY A 201 -28.54 23.71 9.62
CA GLY A 201 -29.88 23.31 9.15
C GLY A 201 -29.93 22.88 7.69
N GLN A 202 -28.83 22.91 6.97
CA GLN A 202 -28.73 22.40 5.61
C GLN A 202 -28.09 21.00 5.62
N GLN A 203 -28.73 20.03 4.97
CA GLN A 203 -28.24 18.67 4.83
C GLN A 203 -27.26 18.59 3.66
N ILE A 204 -25.98 18.35 3.94
CA ILE A 204 -24.90 18.29 2.97
C ILE A 204 -24.41 16.84 2.84
N PRO A 205 -24.59 16.19 1.67
CA PRO A 205 -24.02 14.86 1.44
C PRO A 205 -22.51 14.96 1.26
N ILE A 206 -21.76 14.15 2.01
CA ILE A 206 -20.29 14.05 1.94
C ILE A 206 -19.94 12.61 1.63
N LYS A 207 -18.98 12.38 0.74
CA LYS A 207 -18.35 11.09 0.54
C LYS A 207 -16.88 11.19 1.00
N VAL A 208 -16.44 10.22 1.78
CA VAL A 208 -15.01 10.04 2.10
C VAL A 208 -14.55 8.71 1.52
N LEU A 209 -13.47 8.73 0.77
CA LEU A 209 -12.82 7.52 0.24
C LEU A 209 -11.47 7.37 0.92
N SER A 210 -11.21 6.22 1.49
CA SER A 210 -9.92 5.81 2.05
C SER A 210 -9.27 4.79 1.14
N TYR A 211 -7.97 4.95 0.90
CA TYR A 211 -7.15 3.95 0.21
C TYR A 211 -6.30 3.11 1.18
N TYR A 212 -6.39 3.38 2.48
CA TYR A 212 -5.60 2.67 3.50
C TYR A 212 -6.44 1.70 4.32
N ASP A 213 -7.44 2.20 5.06
CA ASP A 213 -8.31 1.39 5.92
C ASP A 213 -9.74 1.97 5.90
N GLU A 214 -10.66 1.36 6.63
CA GLU A 214 -12.05 1.78 6.70
C GLU A 214 -12.22 3.19 7.26
N ILE A 215 -13.28 3.87 6.83
CA ILE A 215 -13.64 5.18 7.37
C ILE A 215 -14.70 5.03 8.44
N GLY A 216 -14.48 5.65 9.60
CA GLY A 216 -15.44 5.73 10.69
C GLY A 216 -15.84 7.16 11.05
N ASN A 217 -17.04 7.30 11.62
CA ASN A 217 -17.51 8.51 12.30
C ASN A 217 -17.31 9.83 11.54
N ILE A 218 -17.89 9.93 10.32
CA ILE A 218 -17.91 11.21 9.59
C ILE A 218 -18.88 12.16 10.31
N THR A 219 -18.36 13.28 10.79
CA THR A 219 -19.11 14.26 11.60
C THR A 219 -18.78 15.69 11.20
N TYR A 220 -19.67 16.63 11.53
CA TYR A 220 -19.45 18.05 11.39
C TYR A 220 -19.33 18.74 12.75
N ASN A 221 -18.24 19.48 12.95
CA ASN A 221 -18.07 20.33 14.12
C ASN A 221 -18.42 21.78 13.75
N GLN A 222 -19.56 22.26 14.26
CA GLN A 222 -20.08 23.60 13.96
C GLN A 222 -19.16 24.73 14.49
N GLN A 223 -18.53 24.55 15.67
CA GLN A 223 -17.67 25.57 16.26
C GLN A 223 -16.38 25.77 15.48
N ALA A 224 -15.78 24.66 15.03
CA ALA A 224 -14.56 24.68 14.24
C ALA A 224 -14.83 24.83 12.73
N ASN A 225 -16.10 24.74 12.29
CA ASN A 225 -16.50 24.63 10.89
C ASN A 225 -15.70 23.55 10.16
N SER A 226 -15.63 22.33 10.74
CA SER A 226 -14.79 21.26 10.22
C SER A 226 -15.57 19.98 9.95
N ILE A 227 -15.22 19.30 8.85
CA ILE A 227 -15.55 17.91 8.60
C ILE A 227 -14.51 17.07 9.33
N ASN A 228 -14.96 16.14 10.17
CA ASN A 228 -14.07 15.25 10.90
C ASN A 228 -14.43 13.80 10.60
N PHE A 229 -13.41 12.95 10.49
CA PHE A 229 -13.58 11.51 10.34
C PHE A 229 -12.42 10.76 10.99
N THR A 230 -12.57 9.47 11.13
CA THR A 230 -11.57 8.60 11.75
C THR A 230 -11.26 7.41 10.85
N MET A 231 -10.11 6.79 11.09
CA MET A 231 -9.67 5.56 10.44
C MET A 231 -8.94 4.71 11.46
N PRO A 232 -9.16 3.39 11.55
CA PRO A 232 -8.29 2.48 12.30
C PRO A 232 -6.84 2.61 11.85
N PHE A 233 -5.90 2.61 12.79
CA PHE A 233 -4.49 2.70 12.44
C PHE A 233 -3.60 2.04 13.50
N SER A 234 -2.70 1.18 13.03
CA SER A 234 -1.65 0.59 13.88
C SER A 234 -0.45 1.53 13.95
N TYR A 235 -0.20 2.07 15.14
CA TYR A 235 0.94 2.96 15.42
C TYR A 235 2.18 2.13 15.75
N ASP A 236 2.53 1.19 14.87
CA ASP A 236 3.76 0.40 14.94
C ASP A 236 4.89 1.15 14.24
N LEU A 237 5.68 1.89 15.02
CA LEU A 237 6.74 2.72 14.46
C LEU A 237 7.86 1.89 13.84
N GLU A 238 8.17 0.71 14.38
CA GLU A 238 9.20 -0.18 13.83
C GLU A 238 8.80 -0.63 12.41
N ARG A 239 7.56 -1.10 12.27
CA ARG A 239 7.01 -1.51 10.98
C ARG A 239 6.87 -0.34 10.00
N ILE A 240 6.35 0.82 10.45
CA ILE A 240 6.19 2.01 9.61
C ILE A 240 7.54 2.52 9.09
N SER A 241 8.59 2.49 9.92
CA SER A 241 9.93 3.01 9.57
C SER A 241 10.76 2.04 8.75
N ASP A 242 10.38 0.77 8.63
CA ASP A 242 11.10 -0.22 7.84
C ASP A 242 11.21 0.25 6.38
N PRO A 243 12.44 0.40 5.83
CA PRO A 243 12.63 0.86 4.44
C PRO A 243 11.94 -0.02 3.38
N ALA A 244 11.75 -1.30 3.68
CA ALA A 244 11.10 -2.26 2.77
C ALA A 244 9.58 -2.04 2.70
N ASN A 245 8.98 -1.40 3.70
CA ASN A 245 7.54 -1.20 3.74
C ASN A 245 7.13 0.11 3.07
N THR A 246 6.08 0.04 2.25
CA THR A 246 5.46 1.20 1.61
C THR A 246 4.21 1.57 2.39
N VAL A 247 4.26 2.70 3.11
CA VAL A 247 3.10 3.25 3.81
C VAL A 247 2.77 4.60 3.21
N PHE A 248 1.58 4.72 2.67
CA PHE A 248 1.05 5.96 2.11
C PHE A 248 -0.44 6.08 2.48
N ILE A 249 -0.80 7.14 3.19
CA ILE A 249 -2.19 7.36 3.58
C ILE A 249 -2.79 8.38 2.62
N HIS A 250 -3.70 7.89 1.78
CA HIS A 250 -4.49 8.71 0.88
C HIS A 250 -5.96 8.65 1.30
N GLN A 251 -6.53 9.83 1.55
CA GLN A 251 -7.96 10.02 1.83
C GLN A 251 -8.50 11.07 0.87
N GLU A 252 -9.69 10.86 0.34
CA GLU A 252 -10.41 11.82 -0.47
C GLU A 252 -11.69 12.25 0.23
N VAL A 253 -11.97 13.56 0.25
CA VAL A 253 -13.22 14.11 0.77
C VAL A 253 -13.93 14.82 -0.37
N GLU A 254 -15.06 14.28 -0.80
CA GLU A 254 -15.92 14.89 -1.83
C GLU A 254 -16.97 15.80 -1.18
N ILE A 255 -16.98 17.08 -1.54
CA ILE A 255 -17.85 18.13 -0.99
C ILE A 255 -18.64 18.74 -2.14
N PRO A 256 -19.98 18.68 -2.15
CA PRO A 256 -20.78 19.22 -3.25
C PRO A 256 -20.64 20.74 -3.38
N LYS A 257 -20.75 21.24 -4.61
CA LYS A 257 -20.81 22.66 -4.96
C LYS A 257 -22.20 23.01 -5.55
N PRO A 258 -22.80 24.13 -5.15
CA PRO A 258 -22.39 25.01 -4.04
C PRO A 258 -22.79 24.41 -2.68
N SER A 259 -21.94 24.58 -1.66
CA SER A 259 -22.29 24.26 -0.29
C SER A 259 -21.58 25.17 0.72
N PRO A 260 -22.06 25.28 1.97
CA PRO A 260 -21.37 26.03 3.02
C PRO A 260 -19.97 25.49 3.35
N LEU A 261 -19.68 24.25 2.95
CA LEU A 261 -18.42 23.55 3.17
C LEU A 261 -17.47 23.63 1.96
N SER A 262 -17.95 24.11 0.79
CA SER A 262 -17.08 24.38 -0.35
C SER A 262 -16.28 25.65 -0.13
N ALA A 263 -15.01 25.69 -0.53
CA ALA A 263 -14.13 26.80 -0.22
C ALA A 263 -13.28 27.21 -1.44
N GLU A 264 -13.61 28.38 -2.05
CA GLU A 264 -12.81 28.99 -3.12
C GLU A 264 -11.37 29.27 -2.68
N GLY A 265 -11.14 29.54 -1.38
CA GLY A 265 -9.83 29.79 -0.79
C GLY A 265 -9.04 28.55 -0.41
N GLY A 266 -9.58 27.35 -0.66
CA GLY A 266 -8.98 26.08 -0.32
C GLY A 266 -9.30 25.60 1.10
N TYR A 267 -8.52 24.65 1.60
CA TYR A 267 -8.79 23.94 2.86
C TYR A 267 -7.55 23.90 3.75
N LYS A 268 -7.79 23.76 5.06
CA LYS A 268 -6.77 23.35 6.02
C LYS A 268 -7.05 21.94 6.48
N GLY A 269 -6.02 21.11 6.56
CA GLY A 269 -6.09 19.72 7.01
C GLY A 269 -5.31 19.45 8.27
N PHE A 270 -5.89 18.63 9.15
CA PHE A 270 -5.23 18.18 10.37
C PHE A 270 -5.36 16.66 10.49
N THR A 271 -4.29 16.02 10.98
CA THR A 271 -4.30 14.59 11.29
C THR A 271 -3.75 14.40 12.70
N ASN A 272 -4.51 13.77 13.60
CA ASN A 272 -4.23 13.67 15.04
C ASN A 272 -3.95 15.04 15.69
N GLY A 273 -4.56 16.10 15.18
CA GLY A 273 -4.39 17.48 15.61
C GLY A 273 -3.14 18.16 15.05
N LYS A 274 -2.33 17.46 14.25
CA LYS A 274 -1.18 18.03 13.55
C LYS A 274 -1.62 18.66 12.23
N ASP A 275 -1.11 19.86 11.95
CA ASP A 275 -1.36 20.54 10.67
C ASP A 275 -0.67 19.79 9.52
N VAL A 276 -1.46 19.31 8.57
CA VAL A 276 -1.02 18.65 7.33
C VAL A 276 -1.52 19.38 6.09
N THR A 277 -1.82 20.67 6.22
CA THR A 277 -2.35 21.51 5.13
C THR A 277 -1.43 21.52 3.89
N ASN A 278 -0.13 21.40 4.09
CA ASN A 278 0.87 21.39 3.03
C ASN A 278 0.86 20.12 2.15
N VAL A 279 0.20 19.06 2.60
CA VAL A 279 0.03 17.80 1.84
C VAL A 279 -1.40 17.61 1.35
N LEU A 280 -2.25 18.62 1.50
CA LEU A 280 -3.56 18.62 0.86
C LEU A 280 -3.43 18.97 -0.63
N MET A 281 -4.20 18.26 -1.45
CA MET A 281 -4.42 18.61 -2.86
C MET A 281 -5.90 18.79 -3.07
N VAL A 282 -6.27 19.78 -3.89
CA VAL A 282 -7.67 20.04 -4.25
C VAL A 282 -7.81 19.87 -5.75
N ASP A 283 -8.70 18.98 -6.20
CA ASP A 283 -9.07 18.92 -7.61
C ASP A 283 -10.02 20.07 -7.92
N GLY A 284 -9.47 21.13 -8.52
CA GLY A 284 -10.20 22.34 -8.85
C GLY A 284 -11.02 22.26 -10.14
N ASN A 285 -10.87 21.21 -10.94
CA ASN A 285 -11.48 21.09 -12.27
C ASN A 285 -12.93 20.59 -12.23
N ASN A 286 -13.42 20.14 -11.10
CA ASN A 286 -14.78 19.65 -10.97
C ASN A 286 -15.76 20.80 -10.63
N GLU A 287 -16.73 21.05 -11.52
CA GLU A 287 -17.72 22.13 -11.35
C GLU A 287 -18.78 21.80 -10.30
N THR A 288 -19.01 20.53 -10.00
CA THR A 288 -20.11 20.07 -9.13
C THR A 288 -19.68 19.71 -7.71
N LYS A 289 -18.36 19.51 -7.48
CA LYS A 289 -17.81 19.17 -6.18
C LYS A 289 -16.36 19.62 -6.03
N ASP A 290 -15.93 19.88 -4.79
CA ASP A 290 -14.51 19.88 -4.40
C ASP A 290 -14.13 18.44 -4.05
N VAL A 291 -12.97 17.98 -4.57
CA VAL A 291 -12.34 16.75 -4.12
C VAL A 291 -11.05 17.13 -3.43
N VAL A 292 -11.00 16.89 -2.12
CA VAL A 292 -9.84 17.25 -1.30
C VAL A 292 -9.10 15.98 -0.89
N HIS A 293 -7.85 15.89 -1.28
CA HIS A 293 -6.98 14.74 -1.03
C HIS A 293 -6.04 15.04 0.14
N PHE A 294 -5.98 14.14 1.12
CA PHE A 294 -4.90 14.06 2.11
C PHE A 294 -3.84 13.09 1.57
N MET A 295 -2.67 13.59 1.21
CA MET A 295 -1.58 12.83 0.58
C MET A 295 -0.42 12.69 1.58
N ILE A 296 -0.57 11.80 2.56
CA ILE A 296 0.35 11.68 3.70
C ILE A 296 1.40 10.60 3.43
N ALA A 297 2.58 11.02 2.98
CA ALA A 297 3.69 10.13 2.69
C ALA A 297 4.35 9.58 3.97
N LYS A 298 5.04 8.45 3.85
CA LYS A 298 5.72 7.72 4.93
C LYS A 298 6.45 8.60 5.95
N PRO A 299 7.28 9.60 5.60
CA PRO A 299 7.96 10.43 6.61
C PRO A 299 6.99 11.21 7.51
N ALA A 300 5.86 11.64 6.98
CA ALA A 300 4.83 12.32 7.77
C ALA A 300 4.03 11.33 8.62
N VAL A 301 3.78 10.12 8.11
CA VAL A 301 3.15 9.03 8.89
C VAL A 301 4.03 8.64 10.07
N GLU A 302 5.33 8.45 9.88
CA GLU A 302 6.32 8.18 10.94
C GLU A 302 6.29 9.26 12.04
N GLN A 303 6.25 10.52 11.63
CA GLN A 303 6.18 11.62 12.58
C GLN A 303 4.87 11.63 13.37
N ILE A 304 3.72 11.41 12.68
CA ILE A 304 2.40 11.31 13.33
C ILE A 304 2.38 10.15 14.32
N ALA A 305 2.90 8.98 13.94
CA ALA A 305 2.97 7.81 14.79
C ALA A 305 3.86 8.06 16.03
N SER A 306 5.05 8.63 15.84
CA SER A 306 5.96 8.97 16.93
C SER A 306 5.33 9.95 17.94
N GLU A 307 4.63 10.99 17.46
CA GLU A 307 3.94 11.95 18.31
C GLU A 307 2.77 11.30 19.08
N TYR A 308 2.02 10.40 18.43
CA TYR A 308 0.93 9.66 19.05
C TYR A 308 1.43 8.75 20.17
N LEU A 309 2.47 7.95 19.93
CA LEU A 309 3.09 7.07 20.91
C LEU A 309 3.62 7.87 22.13
N LYS A 310 4.29 8.99 21.90
CA LYS A 310 4.74 9.87 23.00
C LYS A 310 3.57 10.40 23.84
N LYS A 311 2.47 10.78 23.20
CA LYS A 311 1.27 11.32 23.87
C LYS A 311 0.54 10.23 24.68
N THR A 312 0.49 9.00 24.20
CA THR A 312 -0.12 7.87 24.91
C THR A 312 0.77 7.23 25.96
N GLY A 313 2.06 7.61 26.00
CA GLY A 313 3.05 7.04 26.91
C GLY A 313 3.44 5.59 26.55
N SER A 314 3.18 5.16 25.32
CA SER A 314 3.55 3.84 24.82
C SER A 314 4.89 3.91 24.09
N ASN A 315 5.75 2.91 24.34
CA ASN A 315 7.01 2.75 23.62
C ASN A 315 6.92 1.71 22.48
N ASN A 316 5.78 1.03 22.38
CA ASN A 316 5.55 -0.08 21.46
C ASN A 316 4.34 0.21 20.57
N THR A 317 3.98 -0.77 19.77
CA THR A 317 2.78 -0.77 18.93
C THR A 317 1.52 -0.49 19.75
N VAL A 318 0.67 0.40 19.25
CA VAL A 318 -0.66 0.71 19.80
C VAL A 318 -1.65 0.76 18.66
N GLU A 319 -2.69 -0.04 18.76
CA GLU A 319 -3.86 0.10 17.89
C GLU A 319 -4.70 1.30 18.34
N GLY A 320 -5.15 2.10 17.39
CA GLY A 320 -5.92 3.30 17.70
C GLY A 320 -6.67 3.85 16.50
N LEU A 321 -7.21 5.04 16.68
CA LEU A 321 -7.86 5.78 15.60
C LEU A 321 -6.97 6.93 15.15
N MET A 322 -6.71 7.01 13.85
CA MET A 322 -6.20 8.21 13.23
C MET A 322 -7.37 9.15 12.95
N THR A 323 -7.26 10.38 13.42
CA THR A 323 -8.30 11.39 13.25
C THR A 323 -7.94 12.37 12.16
N PHE A 324 -8.90 12.73 11.34
CA PHE A 324 -8.76 13.72 10.27
C PHE A 324 -9.74 14.87 10.50
N SER A 325 -9.30 16.09 10.23
CA SER A 325 -10.14 17.28 10.23
C SER A 325 -9.87 18.10 8.98
N LEU A 326 -10.92 18.47 8.28
CA LEU A 326 -10.87 19.33 7.09
C LEU A 326 -11.67 20.61 7.35
N ILE A 327 -11.02 21.76 7.25
CA ILE A 327 -11.61 23.07 7.54
C ILE A 327 -11.62 23.90 6.26
N PRO A 328 -12.78 24.35 5.76
CA PRO A 328 -12.86 25.32 4.69
C PRO A 328 -12.15 26.63 5.07
N SER A 329 -11.30 27.16 4.22
CA SER A 329 -10.47 28.32 4.54
C SER A 329 -10.40 29.30 3.36
N LYS A 330 -10.39 30.60 3.69
CA LYS A 330 -10.13 31.66 2.68
C LYS A 330 -8.65 31.70 2.24
N ASN A 331 -7.74 31.10 3.03
CA ASN A 331 -6.29 31.11 2.82
C ASN A 331 -5.70 29.69 2.97
N GLY A 332 -6.40 28.67 2.51
CA GLY A 332 -5.95 27.29 2.50
C GLY A 332 -4.97 26.98 1.36
N SER A 333 -4.49 25.73 1.31
CA SER A 333 -3.67 25.27 0.19
C SER A 333 -4.51 25.17 -1.08
N MET A 334 -4.11 25.89 -2.11
CA MET A 334 -4.53 25.70 -3.49
C MET A 334 -3.37 25.09 -4.28
N ALA A 335 -2.87 23.94 -3.88
CA ALA A 335 -2.02 23.17 -4.77
C ALA A 335 -2.92 22.70 -5.93
N MET A 336 -2.93 23.46 -7.01
CA MET A 336 -3.55 23.04 -8.26
C MET A 336 -2.85 21.75 -8.69
N GLY A 337 -3.55 20.64 -8.63
CA GLY A 337 -3.12 19.40 -9.25
C GLY A 337 -2.90 19.65 -10.73
N GLY A 338 -1.64 19.84 -11.11
CA GLY A 338 -1.25 19.71 -12.50
C GLY A 338 -1.65 18.31 -12.92
N ALA A 339 -2.47 18.23 -13.97
CA ALA A 339 -3.08 17.06 -14.57
C ALA A 339 -2.40 15.73 -14.18
N MET A 340 -3.06 14.92 -13.37
CA MET A 340 -2.79 13.49 -13.27
C MET A 340 -3.24 12.76 -14.56
N ASP A 341 -3.19 13.45 -15.68
CA ASP A 341 -3.59 12.94 -16.98
C ASP A 341 -2.44 12.21 -17.66
N HIS A 342 -1.79 11.29 -17.00
CA HIS A 342 -0.88 10.26 -17.58
C HIS A 342 -0.21 9.40 -16.50
N MET A 343 -0.99 8.76 -15.64
CA MET A 343 -0.56 7.51 -15.04
C MET A 343 -1.18 6.33 -15.82
N MET A 344 -0.82 6.25 -17.11
CA MET A 344 -0.97 5.00 -17.86
C MET A 344 0.00 3.96 -17.29
N PRO A 345 -0.40 2.69 -17.18
CA PRO A 345 0.52 1.64 -16.80
C PRO A 345 1.66 1.60 -17.82
N MET A 346 2.88 1.87 -17.36
CA MET A 346 4.06 1.59 -18.18
C MET A 346 4.22 0.08 -18.27
N ASP A 347 4.16 -0.44 -19.50
CA ASP A 347 4.61 -1.77 -19.86
C ASP A 347 5.98 -2.02 -19.21
N MET A 348 6.02 -2.99 -18.31
CA MET A 348 7.28 -3.52 -17.82
C MET A 348 7.78 -4.52 -18.88
N PRO A 349 9.05 -4.45 -19.32
CA PRO A 349 9.64 -5.50 -20.14
C PRO A 349 9.71 -6.80 -19.32
N MET A 350 9.34 -7.89 -19.99
CA MET A 350 9.41 -9.26 -19.50
C MET A 350 10.86 -9.67 -19.19
#